data_b9ac46873de20a566c03461f3a92bbe8
#
_entry.id   b9ac46873de20a566c03461f3a92bbe8
#
_cell.length_a   1.000
_cell.length_b   1.000
_cell.length_c   1.000
_cell.angle_alpha   90.00
_cell.angle_beta   90.00
_cell.angle_gamma   90.00
#
_symmetry.space_group_name_H-M   'P 1'
#
loop_
_entity.id
_entity.type
_entity.pdbx_description
1 polymer ?
#
loop_
_entity_poly.entity_id
_entity_poly.type
_entity_poly.pdbx_seq_one_letter_code
_entity_poly.pdbx_strand_id
1 'polypeptide(L)'
;MTSPQNAIMHSATVPCRVNLIGEWIDFNGGTVLPMALAPSVTVDIQANQTTSDRISSAQFEGAQGVAIDAPATHHWADYVRGALQYARKQAWISTGQDVHVESAIPVGAGLSSSAAIIVATLKAVRPPSASVTDTDLAFAAKDIENTFIGVPCGIMDQMAVALGKPGTALALDTRDCSYELLDMPASWTIVQRALSDGRYRMRRDECLEAARQIGTEFLCDANPDKLGVLDQALASRARHVISEGKRSQEAVVALRAEDRARFGHLMIESHNSLRDDMDVSVPGIDQLVADAVDLGANGARITGAGFGGCIVALVDPAILEEWWRDLKARHSKIERIA
;
A
#
# COMPACT_ATOMS: atom_id res chain seq x y z
N MET A 1 32.55 20.65 32.21
CA MET A 1 31.17 20.61 31.76
C MET A 1 31.19 20.77 30.23
N THR A 2 31.21 19.69 29.51
CA THR A 2 31.10 19.70 28.04
C THR A 2 29.65 20.07 27.69
N SER A 3 29.49 21.17 26.95
CA SER A 3 28.18 21.56 26.38
C SER A 3 27.56 20.36 25.69
N PRO A 4 26.22 20.12 25.80
CA PRO A 4 25.59 19.09 25.02
C PRO A 4 25.80 19.43 23.54
N GLN A 5 26.59 18.59 22.83
CA GLN A 5 26.62 18.67 21.38
C GLN A 5 25.15 18.60 20.93
N ASN A 6 24.69 19.64 20.23
CA ASN A 6 23.38 19.62 19.56
C ASN A 6 23.33 18.38 18.68
N ALA A 7 22.65 17.34 19.14
CA ALA A 7 22.44 16.15 18.34
C ALA A 7 21.64 16.59 17.10
N ILE A 8 22.12 16.25 15.92
CA ILE A 8 21.49 16.64 14.66
C ILE A 8 20.16 15.88 14.56
N MET A 9 19.07 16.61 14.41
CA MET A 9 17.77 16.04 14.11
C MET A 9 17.69 15.74 12.60
N HIS A 10 17.36 14.52 12.26
CA HIS A 10 17.10 14.10 10.89
C HIS A 10 15.60 13.94 10.70
N SER A 11 15.10 14.28 9.52
CA SER A 11 13.68 14.20 9.18
C SER A 11 13.50 13.57 7.80
N ALA A 12 12.44 12.75 7.66
CA ALA A 12 12.02 12.24 6.37
C ALA A 12 10.50 12.17 6.29
N THR A 13 9.96 12.59 5.14
CA THR A 13 8.53 12.52 4.84
C THR A 13 8.32 11.63 3.63
N VAL A 14 7.35 10.71 3.72
CA VAL A 14 6.92 9.84 2.62
C VAL A 14 5.41 9.90 2.44
N PRO A 15 4.91 9.82 1.20
CA PRO A 15 3.48 9.81 0.93
C PRO A 15 2.85 8.49 1.37
N CYS A 16 1.53 8.48 1.54
CA CYS A 16 0.77 7.25 1.47
C CYS A 16 0.46 6.86 0.02
N ARG A 17 -0.20 5.71 -0.16
CA ARG A 17 -0.55 5.23 -1.51
C ARG A 17 -1.99 4.74 -1.56
N VAL A 18 -2.59 4.82 -2.75
CA VAL A 18 -3.75 4.03 -3.16
C VAL A 18 -3.36 3.13 -4.32
N ASN A 19 -3.89 1.92 -4.40
CA ASN A 19 -3.70 1.10 -5.58
C ASN A 19 -4.86 1.32 -6.56
N LEU A 20 -4.55 1.79 -7.77
CA LEU A 20 -5.53 2.09 -8.80
C LEU A 20 -6.11 0.81 -9.42
N ILE A 21 -5.25 -0.21 -9.65
CA ILE A 21 -5.61 -1.53 -10.17
C ILE A 21 -4.46 -2.52 -9.93
N GLY A 22 -4.77 -3.83 -9.90
CA GLY A 22 -3.77 -4.87 -9.65
C GLY A 22 -3.79 -5.39 -8.21
N GLU A 23 -4.97 -5.49 -7.58
CA GLU A 23 -5.10 -6.06 -6.24
C GLU A 23 -4.84 -7.57 -6.23
N TRP A 24 -4.17 -8.06 -5.18
CA TRP A 24 -3.86 -9.47 -4.95
C TRP A 24 -2.85 -10.08 -5.92
N ILE A 25 -2.18 -9.26 -6.74
CA ILE A 25 -1.18 -9.76 -7.70
C ILE A 25 0.25 -9.32 -7.38
N ASP A 26 0.47 -8.52 -6.34
CA ASP A 26 1.78 -8.02 -5.93
C ASP A 26 2.72 -9.06 -5.31
N PHE A 27 2.20 -10.24 -4.95
CA PHE A 27 2.95 -11.43 -4.55
C PHE A 27 2.73 -12.61 -5.52
N ASN A 28 2.02 -12.37 -6.62
CA ASN A 28 1.67 -13.35 -7.65
C ASN A 28 2.32 -13.06 -9.02
N GLY A 29 3.29 -12.13 -9.09
CA GLY A 29 4.05 -11.81 -10.30
C GLY A 29 3.29 -10.93 -11.31
N GLY A 30 2.36 -10.10 -10.85
CA GLY A 30 1.60 -9.18 -11.71
C GLY A 30 2.18 -7.77 -11.76
N THR A 31 1.74 -6.99 -12.74
CA THR A 31 1.97 -5.54 -12.78
C THR A 31 0.93 -4.85 -11.90
N VAL A 32 1.35 -4.05 -10.93
CA VAL A 32 0.48 -3.24 -10.07
C VAL A 32 0.63 -1.77 -10.41
N LEU A 33 -0.41 -0.99 -10.15
CA LEU A 33 -0.43 0.45 -10.48
C LEU A 33 -0.83 1.30 -9.26
N PRO A 34 -0.01 1.33 -8.18
CA PRO A 34 -0.25 2.24 -7.07
C PRO A 34 0.09 3.69 -7.44
N MET A 35 -0.62 4.62 -6.81
CA MET A 35 -0.41 6.06 -6.92
C MET A 35 -0.10 6.65 -5.55
N ALA A 36 0.88 7.56 -5.48
CA ALA A 36 1.16 8.33 -4.28
C ALA A 36 0.08 9.39 -4.05
N LEU A 37 -0.36 9.53 -2.79
CA LEU A 37 -1.35 10.51 -2.38
C LEU A 37 -0.70 11.63 -1.54
N ALA A 38 -1.40 12.77 -1.41
CA ALA A 38 -0.93 13.90 -0.62
C ALA A 38 -0.77 13.62 0.88
N PRO A 39 -1.66 12.87 1.58
CA PRO A 39 -1.42 12.50 2.97
C PRO A 39 -0.10 11.75 3.13
N SER A 40 0.67 12.08 4.17
CA SER A 40 2.04 11.59 4.36
C SER A 40 2.32 11.22 5.80
N VAL A 41 3.42 10.51 6.01
CA VAL A 41 4.05 10.27 7.32
C VAL A 41 5.37 11.02 7.35
N THR A 42 5.59 11.79 8.41
CA THR A 42 6.88 12.41 8.73
C THR A 42 7.48 11.73 9.97
N VAL A 43 8.76 11.39 9.89
CA VAL A 43 9.54 10.85 11.00
C VAL A 43 10.70 11.78 11.28
N ASP A 44 10.72 12.32 12.50
CA ASP A 44 11.83 13.08 13.05
C ASP A 44 12.60 12.20 14.02
N ILE A 45 13.94 12.18 13.89
CA ILE A 45 14.79 11.28 14.65
C ILE A 45 16.05 11.98 15.14
N GLN A 46 16.46 11.66 16.38
CA GLN A 46 17.66 12.18 17.01
C GLN A 46 18.29 11.13 17.93
N ALA A 47 19.62 11.01 17.91
CA ALA A 47 20.35 10.14 18.83
C ALA A 47 20.21 10.64 20.27
N ASN A 48 19.85 9.76 21.21
CA ASN A 48 19.64 10.10 22.63
C ASN A 48 20.77 9.65 23.58
N GLN A 49 21.85 9.10 23.05
CA GLN A 49 23.04 8.66 23.80
C GLN A 49 22.75 7.58 24.86
N THR A 50 21.59 6.90 24.78
CA THR A 50 21.23 5.79 25.68
C THR A 50 21.23 4.45 24.96
N THR A 51 20.86 3.37 25.67
CA THR A 51 20.67 2.02 25.10
C THR A 51 19.20 1.68 24.89
N SER A 52 18.32 2.68 24.89
CA SER A 52 16.88 2.48 24.69
C SER A 52 16.29 3.52 23.75
N ASP A 53 15.30 3.11 22.98
CA ASP A 53 14.55 3.99 22.09
C ASP A 53 13.34 4.62 22.82
N ARG A 54 13.05 5.87 22.47
CA ARG A 54 11.83 6.58 22.86
C ARG A 54 11.09 6.96 21.59
N ILE A 55 9.88 6.45 21.45
CA ILE A 55 9.07 6.62 20.24
C ILE A 55 7.77 7.32 20.66
N SER A 56 7.45 8.41 19.99
CA SER A 56 6.27 9.22 20.26
C SER A 56 5.47 9.50 18.99
N SER A 57 4.18 9.76 19.13
CA SER A 57 3.30 10.20 18.07
C SER A 57 2.24 11.14 18.61
N ALA A 58 1.74 12.03 17.76
CA ALA A 58 0.58 12.87 18.10
C ALA A 58 -0.74 12.08 18.10
N GLN A 59 -0.82 10.95 17.39
CA GLN A 59 -2.03 10.16 17.18
C GLN A 59 -2.14 8.95 18.10
N PHE A 60 -1.03 8.43 18.62
CA PHE A 60 -0.99 7.16 19.35
C PHE A 60 -0.19 7.27 20.66
N GLU A 61 -0.53 6.41 21.60
CA GLU A 61 0.29 6.24 22.79
C GLU A 61 1.71 5.83 22.39
N GLY A 62 2.72 6.53 22.91
CA GLY A 62 4.12 6.30 22.60
C GLY A 62 4.68 5.09 23.35
N ALA A 63 5.84 4.62 22.88
CA ALA A 63 6.65 3.60 23.53
C ALA A 63 7.93 4.21 24.10
N GLN A 64 8.11 4.12 25.42
CA GLN A 64 9.23 4.70 26.16
C GLN A 64 10.15 3.62 26.73
N GLY A 65 11.47 3.88 26.68
CA GLY A 65 12.47 3.04 27.34
C GLY A 65 12.55 1.61 26.77
N VAL A 66 12.22 1.42 25.52
CA VAL A 66 12.25 0.09 24.87
C VAL A 66 13.70 -0.25 24.54
N ALA A 67 14.17 -1.42 25.00
CA ALA A 67 15.51 -1.89 24.68
C ALA A 67 15.68 -2.04 23.16
N ILE A 68 16.84 -1.66 22.65
CA ILE A 68 17.13 -1.57 21.21
C ILE A 68 17.04 -2.91 20.45
N ASP A 69 17.14 -4.04 21.17
CA ASP A 69 17.09 -5.40 20.66
C ASP A 69 15.80 -6.17 21.03
N ALA A 70 14.85 -5.50 21.70
CA ALA A 70 13.63 -6.15 22.13
C ALA A 70 12.77 -6.66 20.93
N PRO A 71 12.11 -7.83 21.07
CA PRO A 71 11.23 -8.37 20.02
C PRO A 71 10.00 -7.50 19.79
N ALA A 72 9.28 -7.75 18.69
CA ALA A 72 8.01 -7.09 18.41
C ALA A 72 6.94 -7.41 19.47
N THR A 73 6.09 -6.46 19.78
CA THR A 73 5.06 -6.53 20.81
C THR A 73 3.64 -6.34 20.26
N HIS A 74 3.50 -6.23 18.93
CA HIS A 74 2.27 -5.88 18.21
C HIS A 74 1.73 -4.48 18.54
N HIS A 75 2.63 -3.58 18.96
CA HIS A 75 2.35 -2.15 19.12
C HIS A 75 2.71 -1.40 17.83
N TRP A 76 2.04 -0.29 17.53
CA TRP A 76 2.33 0.49 16.30
C TRP A 76 3.80 0.94 16.21
N ALA A 77 4.44 1.19 17.37
CA ALA A 77 5.86 1.57 17.42
C ALA A 77 6.80 0.48 16.91
N ASP A 78 6.33 -0.76 16.76
CA ASP A 78 7.15 -1.85 16.22
C ASP A 78 7.57 -1.61 14.77
N TYR A 79 6.80 -0.85 14.00
CA TYR A 79 7.19 -0.43 12.65
C TYR A 79 8.47 0.44 12.68
N VAL A 80 8.54 1.40 13.61
CA VAL A 80 9.75 2.21 13.86
C VAL A 80 10.89 1.33 14.39
N ARG A 81 10.60 0.47 15.38
CA ARG A 81 11.61 -0.39 16.03
C ARG A 81 12.25 -1.35 15.04
N GLY A 82 11.46 -1.97 14.17
CA GLY A 82 11.98 -2.85 13.11
C GLY A 82 12.96 -2.10 12.18
N ALA A 83 12.61 -0.87 11.78
CA ALA A 83 13.49 -0.02 10.98
C ALA A 83 14.78 0.37 11.71
N LEU A 84 14.70 0.71 13.02
CA LEU A 84 15.88 1.02 13.84
C LEU A 84 16.77 -0.20 14.05
N GLN A 85 16.22 -1.39 14.26
CA GLN A 85 16.99 -2.63 14.36
C GLN A 85 17.71 -2.95 13.04
N TYR A 86 17.01 -2.77 11.89
CA TYR A 86 17.65 -2.89 10.59
C TYR A 86 18.82 -1.90 10.45
N ALA A 87 18.60 -0.61 10.76
CA ALA A 87 19.63 0.40 10.70
C ALA A 87 20.86 0.09 11.58
N ARG A 88 20.66 -0.51 12.76
CA ARG A 88 21.75 -0.98 13.64
C ARG A 88 22.52 -2.14 13.01
N LYS A 89 21.82 -3.11 12.39
CA LYS A 89 22.48 -4.21 11.67
C LYS A 89 23.35 -3.70 10.50
N GLN A 90 22.93 -2.58 9.88
CA GLN A 90 23.71 -1.91 8.83
C GLN A 90 24.80 -0.96 9.38
N ALA A 91 24.96 -0.88 10.70
CA ALA A 91 25.86 0.07 11.38
C ALA A 91 25.61 1.55 11.03
N TRP A 92 24.37 1.91 10.66
CA TRP A 92 23.98 3.31 10.42
C TRP A 92 23.82 4.10 11.72
N ILE A 93 23.34 3.43 12.76
CA ILE A 93 23.18 3.97 14.12
C ILE A 93 23.71 2.96 15.14
N SER A 94 24.14 3.43 16.32
CA SER A 94 24.72 2.59 17.38
C SER A 94 24.11 2.82 18.76
N THR A 95 23.39 3.93 18.95
CA THR A 95 22.78 4.32 20.22
C THR A 95 21.26 4.28 20.15
N GLY A 96 20.59 4.50 21.29
CA GLY A 96 19.15 4.75 21.34
C GLY A 96 18.77 6.00 20.56
N GLN A 97 17.53 6.04 20.13
CA GLN A 97 16.98 7.13 19.34
C GLN A 97 15.72 7.70 19.99
N ASP A 98 15.58 9.01 19.93
CA ASP A 98 14.31 9.70 20.15
C ASP A 98 13.66 9.91 18.81
N VAL A 99 12.45 9.33 18.64
CA VAL A 99 11.70 9.33 17.38
C VAL A 99 10.34 9.95 17.60
N HIS A 100 9.99 10.90 16.74
CA HIS A 100 8.63 11.43 16.67
C HIS A 100 8.01 11.11 15.32
N VAL A 101 6.79 10.55 15.34
CA VAL A 101 6.03 10.21 14.13
C VAL A 101 4.79 11.08 14.05
N GLU A 102 4.70 11.85 12.99
CA GLU A 102 3.51 12.60 12.61
C GLU A 102 2.89 11.99 11.35
N SER A 103 1.58 11.73 11.39
CA SER A 103 0.87 11.11 10.26
C SER A 103 -0.37 11.91 9.90
N ALA A 104 -0.49 12.32 8.65
CA ALA A 104 -1.71 12.84 8.08
C ALA A 104 -2.62 11.73 7.50
N ILE A 105 -2.20 10.47 7.63
CA ILE A 105 -2.94 9.32 7.09
C ILE A 105 -4.02 8.91 8.09
N PRO A 106 -5.30 8.83 7.70
CA PRO A 106 -6.35 8.35 8.58
C PRO A 106 -6.10 6.91 9.03
N VAL A 107 -6.32 6.64 10.32
CA VAL A 107 -6.12 5.31 10.89
C VAL A 107 -7.08 4.30 10.27
N GLY A 108 -6.56 3.13 9.88
CA GLY A 108 -7.38 2.05 9.30
C GLY A 108 -7.84 2.33 7.86
N ALA A 109 -7.29 3.36 7.21
CA ALA A 109 -7.65 3.74 5.83
C ALA A 109 -7.15 2.77 4.75
N GLY A 110 -6.35 1.75 5.06
CA GLY A 110 -5.77 0.87 4.05
C GLY A 110 -4.78 1.57 3.10
N LEU A 111 -4.17 2.67 3.55
CA LEU A 111 -3.28 3.56 2.77
C LEU A 111 -1.79 3.28 2.99
N SER A 112 -1.45 2.08 3.48
CA SER A 112 -0.07 1.64 3.74
C SER A 112 0.69 2.49 4.76
N SER A 113 0.01 2.90 5.84
CA SER A 113 0.66 3.66 6.92
C SER A 113 1.82 2.89 7.57
N SER A 114 1.74 1.56 7.69
CA SER A 114 2.82 0.70 8.17
C SER A 114 4.09 0.82 7.33
N ALA A 115 3.97 0.57 6.02
CA ALA A 115 5.08 0.70 5.07
C ALA A 115 5.64 2.14 5.06
N ALA A 116 4.75 3.16 5.14
CA ALA A 116 5.17 4.56 5.18
C ALA A 116 5.99 4.88 6.43
N ILE A 117 5.59 4.40 7.62
CA ILE A 117 6.36 4.59 8.87
C ILE A 117 7.74 3.92 8.76
N ILE A 118 7.81 2.67 8.27
CA ILE A 118 9.09 1.96 8.13
C ILE A 118 10.00 2.70 7.15
N VAL A 119 9.51 3.02 5.95
CA VAL A 119 10.31 3.68 4.91
C VAL A 119 10.75 5.08 5.35
N ALA A 120 9.87 5.87 5.98
CA ALA A 120 10.24 7.19 6.51
C ALA A 120 11.33 7.07 7.57
N THR A 121 11.22 6.10 8.50
CA THR A 121 12.24 5.86 9.52
C THR A 121 13.57 5.47 8.88
N LEU A 122 13.57 4.54 7.92
CA LEU A 122 14.78 4.12 7.19
C LEU A 122 15.43 5.29 6.43
N LYS A 123 14.62 6.12 5.75
CA LYS A 123 15.12 7.32 5.07
C LYS A 123 15.74 8.34 6.04
N ALA A 124 15.13 8.54 7.21
CA ALA A 124 15.63 9.47 8.22
C ALA A 124 16.96 9.02 8.84
N VAL A 125 17.18 7.71 9.03
CA VAL A 125 18.41 7.18 9.63
C VAL A 125 19.49 6.81 8.63
N ARG A 126 19.18 6.75 7.32
CA ARG A 126 20.16 6.42 6.28
C ARG A 126 21.24 7.50 6.21
N PRO A 127 22.52 7.16 6.46
CA PRO A 127 23.58 8.15 6.32
C PRO A 127 23.81 8.53 4.85
N PRO A 128 24.16 9.78 4.54
CA PRO A 128 24.43 10.21 3.16
C PRO A 128 25.53 9.40 2.45
N SER A 129 26.43 8.78 3.21
CA SER A 129 27.50 7.93 2.68
C SER A 129 27.05 6.51 2.33
N ALA A 130 25.84 6.09 2.69
CA ALA A 130 25.35 4.74 2.39
C ALA A 130 25.01 4.62 0.90
N SER A 131 25.58 3.66 0.21
CA SER A 131 25.24 3.30 -1.17
C SER A 131 23.96 2.44 -1.21
N VAL A 132 22.85 2.99 -0.67
CA VAL A 132 21.56 2.31 -0.56
C VAL A 132 20.50 3.17 -1.27
N THR A 133 19.79 2.59 -2.23
CA THR A 133 18.75 3.25 -3.00
C THR A 133 17.41 3.23 -2.26
N ASP A 134 16.43 4.01 -2.72
CA ASP A 134 15.08 3.95 -2.19
C ASP A 134 14.39 2.61 -2.50
N THR A 135 14.79 1.93 -3.59
CA THR A 135 14.36 0.55 -3.89
C THR A 135 14.89 -0.43 -2.83
N ASP A 136 16.17 -0.29 -2.43
CA ASP A 136 16.74 -1.13 -1.37
C ASP A 136 16.01 -0.91 -0.04
N LEU A 137 15.61 0.33 0.26
CA LEU A 137 14.80 0.63 1.45
C LEU A 137 13.40 0.00 1.38
N ALA A 138 12.79 -0.08 0.18
CA ALA A 138 11.52 -0.78 0.01
C ALA A 138 11.66 -2.29 0.28
N PHE A 139 12.71 -2.93 -0.19
CA PHE A 139 13.01 -4.34 0.14
C PHE A 139 13.26 -4.55 1.64
N ALA A 140 14.04 -3.67 2.26
CA ALA A 140 14.25 -3.70 3.71
C ALA A 140 12.94 -3.55 4.48
N ALA A 141 12.06 -2.64 4.06
CA ALA A 141 10.77 -2.43 4.69
C ALA A 141 9.86 -3.68 4.57
N LYS A 142 9.82 -4.33 3.41
CA LYS A 142 9.11 -5.60 3.22
C LYS A 142 9.66 -6.69 4.14
N ASP A 143 10.98 -6.83 4.24
CA ASP A 143 11.60 -7.81 5.12
C ASP A 143 11.25 -7.55 6.60
N ILE A 144 11.25 -6.29 7.03
CA ILE A 144 10.85 -5.89 8.38
C ILE A 144 9.39 -6.29 8.66
N GLU A 145 8.45 -6.00 7.75
CA GLU A 145 7.03 -6.38 7.91
C GLU A 145 6.88 -7.90 7.99
N ASN A 146 7.56 -8.64 7.13
CA ASN A 146 7.45 -10.10 7.07
C ASN A 146 8.12 -10.81 8.27
N THR A 147 9.31 -10.37 8.69
CA THR A 147 10.14 -11.11 9.65
C THR A 147 10.05 -10.55 11.06
N PHE A 148 10.09 -9.23 11.25
CA PHE A 148 10.05 -8.61 12.57
C PHE A 148 8.61 -8.41 13.07
N ILE A 149 7.73 -7.86 12.21
CA ILE A 149 6.31 -7.65 12.55
C ILE A 149 5.52 -8.95 12.43
N GLY A 150 5.88 -9.85 11.50
CA GLY A 150 5.21 -11.11 11.24
C GLY A 150 3.94 -10.97 10.40
N VAL A 151 3.83 -9.91 9.62
CA VAL A 151 2.72 -9.69 8.67
C VAL A 151 3.20 -9.98 7.25
N PRO A 152 2.78 -11.10 6.64
CA PRO A 152 3.18 -11.43 5.29
C PRO A 152 2.53 -10.45 4.29
N CYS A 153 3.35 -9.78 3.47
CA CYS A 153 2.89 -8.83 2.44
C CYS A 153 3.65 -9.03 1.12
N GLY A 154 3.09 -8.49 0.03
CA GLY A 154 3.81 -8.30 -1.23
C GLY A 154 4.78 -7.12 -1.15
N ILE A 155 5.24 -6.64 -2.32
CA ILE A 155 6.23 -5.53 -2.39
C ILE A 155 5.59 -4.19 -2.77
N MET A 156 4.34 -4.18 -3.22
CA MET A 156 3.67 -3.02 -3.80
C MET A 156 3.70 -1.80 -2.87
N ASP A 157 3.32 -1.99 -1.61
CA ASP A 157 3.16 -0.90 -0.64
C ASP A 157 4.48 -0.19 -0.37
N GLN A 158 5.53 -0.95 -0.12
CA GLN A 158 6.84 -0.42 0.21
C GLN A 158 7.48 0.30 -0.99
N MET A 159 7.35 -0.27 -2.21
CA MET A 159 7.81 0.38 -3.44
C MET A 159 7.05 1.67 -3.71
N ALA A 160 5.71 1.65 -3.56
CA ALA A 160 4.89 2.81 -3.81
C ALA A 160 5.19 3.99 -2.88
N VAL A 161 5.39 3.74 -1.57
CA VAL A 161 5.71 4.81 -0.61
C VAL A 161 7.17 5.25 -0.69
N ALA A 162 8.09 4.36 -1.09
CA ALA A 162 9.50 4.70 -1.23
C ALA A 162 9.81 5.53 -2.48
N LEU A 163 9.15 5.21 -3.62
CA LEU A 163 9.45 5.73 -4.95
C LEU A 163 8.38 6.67 -5.49
N GLY A 164 7.16 6.60 -4.95
CA GLY A 164 6.02 7.38 -5.41
C GLY A 164 6.26 8.88 -5.32
N LYS A 165 5.80 9.60 -6.34
CA LYS A 165 5.83 11.07 -6.40
C LYS A 165 4.41 11.60 -6.52
N PRO A 166 4.10 12.76 -5.93
CA PRO A 166 2.80 13.40 -6.12
C PRO A 166 2.46 13.56 -7.61
N GLY A 167 1.24 13.19 -7.98
CA GLY A 167 0.78 13.28 -9.37
C GLY A 167 1.26 12.16 -10.29
N THR A 168 1.91 11.11 -9.77
CA THR A 168 2.33 9.95 -10.58
C THR A 168 1.76 8.64 -10.06
N ALA A 169 1.50 7.70 -10.97
CA ALA A 169 1.29 6.29 -10.69
C ALA A 169 2.58 5.49 -10.95
N LEU A 170 2.83 4.48 -10.13
CA LEU A 170 3.98 3.58 -10.26
C LEU A 170 3.54 2.31 -10.98
N ALA A 171 3.87 2.17 -12.27
CA ALA A 171 3.71 0.89 -12.97
C ALA A 171 4.85 -0.04 -12.52
N LEU A 172 4.55 -1.01 -11.65
CA LEU A 172 5.52 -1.90 -11.02
C LEU A 172 5.27 -3.34 -11.46
N ASP A 173 6.23 -3.96 -12.13
CA ASP A 173 6.24 -5.42 -12.31
C ASP A 173 6.78 -6.10 -11.06
N THR A 174 5.96 -6.89 -10.39
CA THR A 174 6.34 -7.49 -9.09
C THR A 174 7.17 -8.77 -9.22
N ARG A 175 7.48 -9.23 -10.45
CA ARG A 175 8.37 -10.37 -10.69
C ARG A 175 9.84 -9.99 -10.46
N ASP A 176 10.25 -8.85 -11.02
CA ASP A 176 11.63 -8.35 -10.99
C ASP A 176 11.77 -6.99 -10.32
N CYS A 177 10.65 -6.41 -9.89
CA CYS A 177 10.56 -5.06 -9.30
C CYS A 177 11.03 -3.94 -10.24
N SER A 178 11.03 -4.18 -11.55
CA SER A 178 11.16 -3.11 -12.53
C SER A 178 9.95 -2.18 -12.48
N TYR A 179 10.18 -0.89 -12.65
CA TYR A 179 9.11 0.09 -12.53
C TYR A 179 9.28 1.29 -13.44
N GLU A 180 8.17 1.96 -13.68
CA GLU A 180 8.09 3.25 -14.37
C GLU A 180 7.13 4.19 -13.63
N LEU A 181 7.49 5.46 -13.51
CA LEU A 181 6.58 6.50 -13.01
C LEU A 181 5.83 7.09 -14.20
N LEU A 182 4.51 6.99 -14.16
CA LEU A 182 3.60 7.51 -15.17
C LEU A 182 2.88 8.73 -14.62
N ASP A 183 2.89 9.83 -15.35
CA ASP A 183 2.15 11.03 -14.95
C ASP A 183 0.65 10.75 -14.97
N MET A 184 -0.04 11.19 -13.91
CA MET A 184 -1.50 11.16 -13.87
C MET A 184 -2.04 12.35 -14.65
N PRO A 185 -2.93 12.12 -15.65
CA PRO A 185 -3.52 13.23 -16.39
C PRO A 185 -4.25 14.20 -15.46
N ALA A 186 -4.04 15.51 -15.64
CA ALA A 186 -4.68 16.54 -14.83
C ALA A 186 -6.22 16.52 -14.91
N SER A 187 -6.77 15.88 -15.94
CA SER A 187 -8.20 15.64 -16.12
C SER A 187 -8.75 14.46 -15.31
N TRP A 188 -7.91 13.76 -14.52
CA TRP A 188 -8.31 12.61 -13.72
C TRP A 188 -8.25 12.96 -12.24
N THR A 189 -9.32 12.66 -11.52
CA THR A 189 -9.35 12.79 -10.07
C THR A 189 -9.65 11.44 -9.44
N ILE A 190 -8.84 11.06 -8.45
CA ILE A 190 -8.98 9.82 -7.69
C ILE A 190 -9.56 10.16 -6.31
N VAL A 191 -10.65 9.51 -5.97
CA VAL A 191 -11.33 9.65 -4.68
C VAL A 191 -11.27 8.33 -3.93
N GLN A 192 -10.99 8.37 -2.63
CA GLN A 192 -10.86 7.18 -1.80
C GLN A 192 -11.68 7.26 -0.52
N ARG A 193 -12.10 6.07 -0.03
CA ARG A 193 -12.77 5.88 1.28
C ARG A 193 -12.19 4.67 2.02
N ALA A 194 -12.19 4.72 3.36
CA ALA A 194 -11.60 3.68 4.22
C ALA A 194 -12.56 2.96 5.18
N LEU A 195 -12.35 1.63 5.33
CA LEU A 195 -12.65 0.75 6.48
C LEU A 195 -12.07 -0.65 6.16
N SER A 196 -11.31 -1.34 7.03
CA SER A 196 -10.72 -2.66 6.73
C SER A 196 -10.91 -3.71 7.83
N ASP A 197 -10.82 -5.01 7.45
CA ASP A 197 -10.96 -6.20 8.28
C ASP A 197 -9.84 -7.23 7.94
N GLY A 198 -9.42 -8.05 8.91
CA GLY A 198 -8.15 -8.80 8.96
C GLY A 198 -8.07 -10.15 8.20
N ARG A 199 -8.88 -10.44 7.16
CA ARG A 199 -8.90 -11.74 6.43
C ARG A 199 -7.87 -11.89 5.31
N TYR A 200 -6.89 -11.00 5.21
CA TYR A 200 -5.89 -10.97 4.14
C TYR A 200 -5.05 -12.26 4.04
N ARG A 201 -4.59 -12.79 5.18
CA ARG A 201 -3.71 -13.99 5.20
C ARG A 201 -4.35 -15.20 4.52
N MET A 202 -5.61 -15.46 4.79
CA MET A 202 -6.33 -16.63 4.23
C MET A 202 -6.38 -16.55 2.69
N ARG A 203 -6.73 -15.41 2.12
CA ARG A 203 -6.81 -15.24 0.66
C ARG A 203 -5.45 -15.34 -0.02
N ARG A 204 -4.41 -14.82 0.64
CA ARG A 204 -3.03 -14.97 0.17
C ARG A 204 -2.62 -16.44 0.11
N ASP A 205 -2.89 -17.19 1.17
CA ASP A 205 -2.53 -18.61 1.23
C ASP A 205 -3.28 -19.43 0.18
N GLU A 206 -4.57 -19.12 -0.10
CA GLU A 206 -5.34 -19.72 -1.20
C GLU A 206 -4.66 -19.47 -2.57
N CYS A 207 -4.19 -18.26 -2.87
CA CYS A 207 -3.48 -17.95 -4.11
C CYS A 207 -2.18 -18.73 -4.23
N LEU A 208 -1.38 -18.80 -3.16
CA LEU A 208 -0.11 -19.54 -3.14
C LEU A 208 -0.33 -21.04 -3.31
N GLU A 209 -1.39 -21.60 -2.70
CA GLU A 209 -1.74 -23.01 -2.86
C GLU A 209 -2.21 -23.31 -4.29
N ALA A 210 -2.99 -22.42 -4.92
CA ALA A 210 -3.37 -22.55 -6.33
C ALA A 210 -2.14 -22.55 -7.25
N ALA A 211 -1.17 -21.65 -7.04
CA ALA A 211 0.08 -21.61 -7.81
C ALA A 211 0.87 -22.93 -7.67
N ARG A 212 0.97 -23.45 -6.43
CA ARG A 212 1.65 -24.71 -6.14
C ARG A 212 0.98 -25.90 -6.84
N GLN A 213 -0.35 -26.00 -6.83
CA GLN A 213 -1.08 -27.13 -7.47
C GLN A 213 -0.98 -27.05 -8.99
N ILE A 214 -0.99 -25.86 -9.60
CA ILE A 214 -0.79 -25.67 -11.05
C ILE A 214 0.67 -25.93 -11.48
N GLY A 215 1.62 -25.79 -10.53
CA GLY A 215 3.05 -25.91 -10.79
C GLY A 215 3.63 -24.68 -11.51
N THR A 216 3.25 -23.48 -11.10
CA THR A 216 3.77 -22.21 -11.58
C THR A 216 4.43 -21.43 -10.44
N GLU A 217 5.48 -20.66 -10.75
CA GLU A 217 6.13 -19.77 -9.81
C GLU A 217 5.23 -18.57 -9.49
N PHE A 218 4.66 -17.95 -10.52
CA PHE A 218 3.75 -16.83 -10.42
C PHE A 218 2.36 -17.21 -10.95
N LEU A 219 1.34 -16.99 -10.13
CA LEU A 219 -0.03 -17.34 -10.51
C LEU A 219 -0.56 -16.48 -11.67
N CYS A 220 -0.07 -15.25 -11.84
CA CYS A 220 -0.39 -14.41 -12.98
C CYS A 220 0.01 -15.03 -14.33
N ASP A 221 1.05 -15.87 -14.34
CA ASP A 221 1.57 -16.53 -15.55
C ASP A 221 0.95 -17.91 -15.81
N ALA A 222 0.02 -18.34 -14.95
CA ALA A 222 -0.62 -19.63 -15.09
C ALA A 222 -1.46 -19.72 -16.38
N ASN A 223 -1.39 -20.89 -17.04
CA ASN A 223 -2.29 -21.19 -18.16
C ASN A 223 -3.73 -21.39 -17.63
N PRO A 224 -4.74 -20.62 -18.10
CA PRO A 224 -6.13 -20.79 -17.70
C PRO A 224 -6.68 -22.21 -17.91
N ASP A 225 -6.18 -22.96 -18.89
CA ASP A 225 -6.61 -24.33 -19.16
C ASP A 225 -6.27 -25.30 -18.00
N LYS A 226 -5.32 -24.94 -17.13
CA LYS A 226 -4.94 -25.72 -15.96
C LYS A 226 -5.83 -25.49 -14.73
N LEU A 227 -6.77 -24.56 -14.78
CA LEU A 227 -7.66 -24.29 -13.63
C LEU A 227 -8.52 -25.51 -13.23
N GLY A 228 -8.77 -26.44 -14.17
CA GLY A 228 -9.52 -27.66 -13.91
C GLY A 228 -8.87 -28.64 -12.91
N VAL A 229 -7.61 -28.45 -12.53
CA VAL A 229 -6.94 -29.29 -11.49
C VAL A 229 -7.23 -28.79 -10.07
N LEU A 230 -7.76 -27.58 -9.94
CA LEU A 230 -8.05 -26.93 -8.67
C LEU A 230 -9.48 -27.22 -8.21
N ASP A 231 -9.71 -27.17 -6.91
CA ASP A 231 -11.08 -27.05 -6.41
C ASP A 231 -11.72 -25.70 -6.82
N GLN A 232 -13.04 -25.59 -6.61
CA GLN A 232 -13.79 -24.42 -7.06
C GLN A 232 -13.27 -23.11 -6.42
N ALA A 233 -12.90 -23.11 -5.14
CA ALA A 233 -12.44 -21.93 -4.43
C ALA A 233 -11.09 -21.46 -4.99
N LEU A 234 -10.11 -22.37 -5.06
CA LEU A 234 -8.79 -22.07 -5.59
C LEU A 234 -8.84 -21.69 -7.08
N ALA A 235 -9.70 -22.33 -7.87
CA ALA A 235 -9.91 -21.98 -9.28
C ALA A 235 -10.46 -20.56 -9.46
N SER A 236 -11.37 -20.11 -8.57
CA SER A 236 -11.87 -18.74 -8.57
C SER A 236 -10.75 -17.74 -8.24
N ARG A 237 -9.96 -17.97 -7.17
CA ARG A 237 -8.79 -17.10 -6.83
C ARG A 237 -7.81 -17.02 -7.99
N ALA A 238 -7.45 -18.15 -8.59
CA ALA A 238 -6.55 -18.19 -9.74
C ALA A 238 -7.12 -17.44 -10.95
N ARG A 239 -8.42 -17.54 -11.22
CA ARG A 239 -9.09 -16.79 -12.29
C ARG A 239 -8.98 -15.29 -12.07
N HIS A 240 -9.22 -14.82 -10.84
CA HIS A 240 -9.01 -13.41 -10.50
C HIS A 240 -7.57 -12.99 -10.81
N VAL A 241 -6.57 -13.69 -10.25
CA VAL A 241 -5.15 -13.33 -10.37
C VAL A 241 -4.71 -13.26 -11.83
N ILE A 242 -5.04 -14.29 -12.64
CA ILE A 242 -4.69 -14.34 -14.06
C ILE A 242 -5.36 -13.20 -14.85
N SER A 243 -6.64 -12.96 -14.59
CA SER A 243 -7.38 -11.91 -15.31
C SER A 243 -6.99 -10.50 -14.84
N GLU A 244 -6.70 -10.31 -13.55
CA GLU A 244 -6.23 -9.03 -13.00
C GLU A 244 -4.85 -8.67 -13.53
N GLY A 245 -3.95 -9.64 -13.69
CA GLY A 245 -2.65 -9.42 -14.32
C GLY A 245 -2.78 -8.84 -15.73
N LYS A 246 -3.76 -9.29 -16.52
CA LYS A 246 -4.05 -8.74 -17.86
C LYS A 246 -4.69 -7.35 -17.76
N ARG A 247 -5.69 -7.18 -16.89
CA ARG A 247 -6.37 -5.90 -16.69
C ARG A 247 -5.40 -4.80 -16.28
N SER A 248 -4.48 -5.08 -15.37
CA SER A 248 -3.51 -4.09 -14.91
C SER A 248 -2.51 -3.69 -16.00
N GLN A 249 -2.08 -4.61 -16.84
CA GLN A 249 -1.25 -4.29 -18.01
C GLN A 249 -2.02 -3.40 -19.02
N GLU A 250 -3.27 -3.73 -19.31
CA GLU A 250 -4.13 -2.90 -20.15
C GLU A 250 -4.40 -1.52 -19.54
N ALA A 251 -4.52 -1.42 -18.21
CA ALA A 251 -4.68 -0.15 -17.51
C ALA A 251 -3.44 0.75 -17.65
N VAL A 252 -2.24 0.19 -17.64
CA VAL A 252 -1.00 0.93 -17.94
C VAL A 252 -1.04 1.51 -19.36
N VAL A 253 -1.51 0.72 -20.35
CA VAL A 253 -1.67 1.20 -21.73
C VAL A 253 -2.71 2.30 -21.82
N ALA A 254 -3.87 2.13 -21.17
CA ALA A 254 -4.94 3.12 -21.14
C ALA A 254 -4.49 4.43 -20.47
N LEU A 255 -3.70 4.35 -19.38
CA LEU A 255 -3.15 5.53 -18.71
C LEU A 255 -2.18 6.30 -19.61
N ARG A 256 -1.27 5.60 -20.31
CA ARG A 256 -0.34 6.24 -21.28
C ARG A 256 -1.06 6.89 -22.45
N ALA A 257 -2.19 6.32 -22.86
CA ALA A 257 -3.04 6.86 -23.93
C ALA A 257 -4.01 7.93 -23.45
N GLU A 258 -4.04 8.23 -22.14
CA GLU A 258 -5.03 9.10 -21.49
C GLU A 258 -6.48 8.66 -21.77
N ASP A 259 -6.70 7.36 -22.05
CA ASP A 259 -8.01 6.76 -22.29
C ASP A 259 -8.74 6.51 -20.95
N ARG A 260 -9.36 7.57 -20.44
CA ARG A 260 -10.10 7.54 -19.17
C ARG A 260 -11.28 6.56 -19.21
N ALA A 261 -11.95 6.42 -20.34
CA ALA A 261 -13.09 5.52 -20.47
C ALA A 261 -12.65 4.07 -20.35
N ARG A 262 -11.58 3.66 -21.05
CA ARG A 262 -11.02 2.30 -20.96
C ARG A 262 -10.48 2.02 -19.56
N PHE A 263 -9.74 2.95 -18.97
CA PHE A 263 -9.21 2.80 -17.62
C PHE A 263 -10.33 2.59 -16.59
N GLY A 264 -11.38 3.42 -16.65
CA GLY A 264 -12.55 3.31 -15.77
C GLY A 264 -13.27 1.97 -15.94
N HIS A 265 -13.43 1.49 -17.18
CA HIS A 265 -14.02 0.18 -17.46
C HIS A 265 -13.21 -0.96 -16.85
N LEU A 266 -11.89 -0.92 -16.94
CA LEU A 266 -10.99 -1.90 -16.32
C LEU A 266 -11.11 -1.89 -14.78
N MET A 267 -11.31 -0.73 -14.17
CA MET A 267 -11.58 -0.63 -12.73
C MET A 267 -12.88 -1.36 -12.34
N ILE A 268 -13.94 -1.21 -13.14
CA ILE A 268 -15.22 -1.89 -12.90
C ILE A 268 -15.07 -3.41 -13.07
N GLU A 269 -14.40 -3.87 -14.13
CA GLU A 269 -14.10 -5.29 -14.33
C GLU A 269 -13.29 -5.89 -13.18
N SER A 270 -12.29 -5.13 -12.66
CA SER A 270 -11.48 -5.51 -11.49
C SER A 270 -12.36 -5.64 -10.26
N HIS A 271 -13.29 -4.68 -10.00
CA HIS A 271 -14.22 -4.77 -8.88
C HIS A 271 -15.10 -6.02 -8.95
N ASN A 272 -15.66 -6.31 -10.11
CA ASN A 272 -16.49 -7.50 -10.32
C ASN A 272 -15.71 -8.79 -10.02
N SER A 273 -14.46 -8.89 -10.49
CA SER A 273 -13.61 -10.04 -10.22
C SER A 273 -13.18 -10.14 -8.75
N LEU A 274 -12.95 -9.00 -8.07
CA LEU A 274 -12.69 -8.97 -6.63
C LEU A 274 -13.89 -9.43 -5.80
N ARG A 275 -15.12 -9.10 -6.25
CA ARG A 275 -16.36 -9.56 -5.63
C ARG A 275 -16.62 -11.04 -5.92
N ASP A 276 -16.60 -11.46 -7.19
CA ASP A 276 -17.13 -12.74 -7.63
C ASP A 276 -16.09 -13.87 -7.55
N ASP A 277 -14.84 -13.59 -7.88
CA ASP A 277 -13.75 -14.57 -7.92
C ASP A 277 -12.88 -14.54 -6.66
N MET A 278 -12.45 -13.35 -6.20
CA MET A 278 -11.61 -13.22 -5.01
C MET A 278 -12.42 -13.26 -3.71
N ASP A 279 -13.71 -12.92 -3.78
CA ASP A 279 -14.64 -12.92 -2.64
C ASP A 279 -14.12 -12.07 -1.47
N VAL A 280 -13.75 -10.82 -1.80
CA VAL A 280 -13.21 -9.83 -0.84
C VAL A 280 -14.07 -8.56 -0.76
N SER A 281 -15.17 -8.48 -1.50
CA SER A 281 -16.13 -7.39 -1.39
C SER A 281 -17.24 -7.72 -0.38
N VAL A 282 -18.05 -6.71 -0.07
CA VAL A 282 -19.23 -6.83 0.78
C VAL A 282 -20.36 -6.00 0.16
N PRO A 283 -21.65 -6.35 0.40
CA PRO A 283 -22.80 -5.70 -0.26
C PRO A 283 -22.81 -4.17 -0.14
N GLY A 284 -22.37 -3.61 0.99
CA GLY A 284 -22.31 -2.16 1.17
C GLY A 284 -21.23 -1.46 0.32
N ILE A 285 -20.15 -2.16 -0.01
CA ILE A 285 -19.11 -1.68 -0.93
C ILE A 285 -19.58 -1.82 -2.38
N ASP A 286 -20.22 -2.94 -2.72
CA ASP A 286 -20.76 -3.16 -4.07
C ASP A 286 -21.79 -2.09 -4.43
N GLN A 287 -22.68 -1.76 -3.48
CA GLN A 287 -23.64 -0.68 -3.67
C GLN A 287 -22.97 0.69 -3.79
N LEU A 288 -21.94 0.96 -2.98
CA LEU A 288 -21.20 2.21 -3.06
C LEU A 288 -20.49 2.38 -4.42
N VAL A 289 -19.89 1.30 -4.95
CA VAL A 289 -19.25 1.30 -6.27
C VAL A 289 -20.30 1.50 -7.37
N ALA A 290 -21.44 0.82 -7.29
CA ALA A 290 -22.53 0.99 -8.26
C ALA A 290 -23.07 2.42 -8.25
N ASP A 291 -23.33 3.01 -7.08
CA ASP A 291 -23.79 4.38 -6.95
C ASP A 291 -22.76 5.41 -7.42
N ALA A 292 -21.46 5.15 -7.17
CA ALA A 292 -20.39 6.02 -7.66
C ALA A 292 -20.36 6.10 -9.20
N VAL A 293 -20.54 4.96 -9.87
CA VAL A 293 -20.62 4.88 -11.34
C VAL A 293 -21.93 5.47 -11.87
N ASP A 294 -23.07 5.18 -11.23
CA ASP A 294 -24.37 5.74 -11.60
C ASP A 294 -24.40 7.28 -11.56
N LEU A 295 -23.68 7.87 -10.61
CA LEU A 295 -23.54 9.31 -10.48
C LEU A 295 -22.51 9.94 -11.46
N GLY A 296 -21.85 9.13 -12.29
CA GLY A 296 -21.00 9.63 -13.38
C GLY A 296 -19.50 9.41 -13.20
N ALA A 297 -19.04 8.60 -12.21
CA ALA A 297 -17.65 8.16 -12.19
C ALA A 297 -17.36 7.30 -13.43
N ASN A 298 -16.21 7.52 -14.09
CA ASN A 298 -15.78 6.70 -15.22
C ASN A 298 -15.50 5.24 -14.82
N GLY A 299 -15.14 5.03 -13.55
CA GLY A 299 -14.96 3.72 -12.95
C GLY A 299 -14.78 3.85 -11.44
N ALA A 300 -15.12 2.78 -10.74
CA ALA A 300 -14.88 2.66 -9.31
C ALA A 300 -14.65 1.19 -8.94
N ARG A 301 -13.89 0.96 -7.86
CA ARG A 301 -13.59 -0.38 -7.37
C ARG A 301 -13.19 -0.37 -5.90
N ILE A 302 -13.35 -1.51 -5.24
CA ILE A 302 -12.73 -1.75 -3.95
C ILE A 302 -11.20 -1.73 -4.10
N THR A 303 -10.47 -1.22 -3.11
CA THR A 303 -9.00 -1.20 -3.10
C THR A 303 -8.46 -1.63 -1.74
N GLY A 304 -7.20 -2.12 -1.71
CA GLY A 304 -6.56 -2.72 -0.54
C GLY A 304 -7.01 -4.14 -0.28
N ALA A 305 -6.90 -4.60 0.97
CA ALA A 305 -7.21 -5.99 1.35
C ALA A 305 -8.68 -6.40 1.15
N GLY A 306 -9.57 -5.46 0.95
CA GLY A 306 -11.00 -5.74 0.83
C GLY A 306 -11.72 -5.88 2.17
N PHE A 307 -12.77 -6.70 2.21
CA PHE A 307 -13.59 -7.04 3.38
C PHE A 307 -14.28 -5.83 4.06
N GLY A 308 -14.72 -4.87 3.26
CA GLY A 308 -15.41 -3.67 3.75
C GLY A 308 -14.55 -2.40 3.70
N GLY A 309 -13.32 -2.48 3.16
CA GLY A 309 -12.32 -1.41 3.10
C GLY A 309 -12.68 -0.17 2.29
N CYS A 310 -11.76 0.24 1.44
CA CYS A 310 -11.85 1.46 0.66
C CYS A 310 -12.39 1.20 -0.74
N ILE A 311 -12.98 2.21 -1.34
CA ILE A 311 -13.11 2.29 -2.80
C ILE A 311 -12.15 3.34 -3.36
N VAL A 312 -11.75 3.17 -4.59
CA VAL A 312 -11.13 4.19 -5.43
C VAL A 312 -12.06 4.45 -6.61
N ALA A 313 -12.27 5.72 -6.93
CA ALA A 313 -13.12 6.13 -8.05
C ALA A 313 -12.39 7.11 -8.96
N LEU A 314 -12.56 6.95 -10.26
CA LEU A 314 -12.06 7.85 -11.30
C LEU A 314 -13.19 8.78 -11.74
N VAL A 315 -13.07 10.07 -11.43
CA VAL A 315 -14.10 11.08 -11.64
C VAL A 315 -13.57 12.22 -12.49
N ASP A 316 -14.40 12.79 -13.36
CA ASP A 316 -14.06 14.02 -14.07
C ASP A 316 -14.02 15.18 -13.07
N PRO A 317 -12.93 15.97 -13.03
CA PRO A 317 -12.84 17.15 -12.17
C PRO A 317 -14.02 18.12 -12.34
N ALA A 318 -14.58 18.22 -13.52
CA ALA A 318 -15.69 19.13 -13.81
C ALA A 318 -16.99 18.79 -13.04
N ILE A 319 -17.19 17.53 -12.67
CA ILE A 319 -18.39 17.09 -11.93
C ILE A 319 -18.09 16.69 -10.50
N LEU A 320 -16.82 16.72 -10.06
CA LEU A 320 -16.34 16.11 -8.81
C LEU A 320 -17.13 16.56 -7.58
N GLU A 321 -17.37 17.87 -7.42
CA GLU A 321 -18.03 18.39 -6.20
C GLU A 321 -19.52 18.04 -6.17
N GLU A 322 -20.18 18.05 -7.33
CA GLU A 322 -21.57 17.61 -7.45
C GLU A 322 -21.69 16.10 -7.21
N TRP A 323 -20.85 15.32 -7.89
CA TRP A 323 -20.76 13.89 -7.73
C TRP A 323 -20.51 13.47 -6.26
N TRP A 324 -19.57 14.14 -5.58
CA TRP A 324 -19.26 13.87 -4.18
C TRP A 324 -20.43 14.20 -3.24
N ARG A 325 -21.08 15.36 -3.43
CA ARG A 325 -22.25 15.75 -2.66
C ARG A 325 -23.36 14.69 -2.78
N ASP A 326 -23.65 14.24 -3.99
CA ASP A 326 -24.75 13.31 -4.27
C ASP A 326 -24.42 11.88 -3.79
N LEU A 327 -23.15 11.45 -3.92
CA LEU A 327 -22.69 10.18 -3.36
C LEU A 327 -22.78 10.20 -1.82
N LYS A 328 -22.37 11.30 -1.18
CA LYS A 328 -22.46 11.46 0.27
C LYS A 328 -23.90 11.52 0.76
N ALA A 329 -24.83 12.02 -0.03
CA ALA A 329 -26.26 12.00 0.31
C ALA A 329 -26.83 10.58 0.32
N ARG A 330 -26.37 9.71 -0.59
CA ARG A 330 -26.74 8.27 -0.61
C ARG A 330 -26.03 7.49 0.51
N HIS A 331 -24.80 7.89 0.89
CA HIS A 331 -23.92 7.18 1.82
C HIS A 331 -23.35 8.13 2.89
N SER A 332 -24.12 8.49 3.90
CA SER A 332 -23.79 9.53 4.89
C SER A 332 -22.49 9.30 5.69
N LYS A 333 -22.03 8.05 5.80
CA LYS A 333 -20.83 7.66 6.57
C LYS A 333 -19.53 7.66 5.77
N ILE A 334 -19.54 8.08 4.51
CA ILE A 334 -18.32 8.13 3.71
C ILE A 334 -17.53 9.42 3.96
N GLU A 335 -16.22 9.34 3.79
CA GLU A 335 -15.29 10.47 3.88
C GLU A 335 -14.39 10.47 2.65
N ARG A 336 -14.11 11.65 2.08
CA ARG A 336 -13.14 11.82 1.01
C ARG A 336 -11.76 12.01 1.62
N ILE A 337 -10.78 11.24 1.17
CA ILE A 337 -9.40 11.30 1.67
C ILE A 337 -8.51 12.04 0.67
N ALA A 338 -8.77 11.92 -0.62
CA ALA A 338 -8.03 12.60 -1.68
C ALA A 338 -8.97 12.96 -2.83
#